data_9c51fda99f0593d7e04a4334c932c322
#
_entry.id   9c51fda99f0593d7e04a4334c932c322
#
_cell.length_a   1.000
_cell.length_b   1.000
_cell.length_c   1.000
_cell.angle_alpha   90.00
_cell.angle_beta   90.00
_cell.angle_gamma   90.00
#
_symmetry.space_group_name_H-M   'P 1'
#
loop_
_entity.id
_entity.type
_entity.pdbx_description
1 polymer ?
#
loop_
_entity_poly.entity_id
_entity_poly.type
_entity_poly.pdbx_seq_one_letter_code
_entity_poly.pdbx_strand_id
1 'polypeptide(L)'
;MSKQLHARKNNFPRNLKTQHDIFARNVEFLKDQILMEEFKKNKDRMIPWTQVKIRGAKFIMVAPESLEDLTIEGSRMRHCVASYAKQVAEGHTNILFMRDKEDPETSLVTVEVKPDHRINEDGEVTYTVWQAKQADNVRITPEQDQYLRKWADKLGFSVSGYL
;
A
#
# COMPACT_ATOMS: atom_id res chain seq x y z
N MET A 1 42.75 -6.73 -21.37
CA MET A 1 41.49 -6.16 -21.80
C MET A 1 40.88 -6.87 -22.97
N SER A 2 41.62 -7.07 -24.03
CA SER A 2 41.12 -7.81 -25.18
C SER A 2 40.66 -9.20 -24.82
N LYS A 3 41.38 -9.85 -23.98
CA LYS A 3 41.06 -11.19 -23.54
C LYS A 3 39.73 -11.24 -22.80
N GLN A 4 39.51 -10.26 -21.96
CA GLN A 4 38.27 -10.12 -21.25
C GLN A 4 37.12 -9.86 -22.19
N LEU A 5 37.33 -9.01 -23.16
CA LEU A 5 36.35 -8.70 -24.16
C LEU A 5 35.98 -9.94 -24.93
N HIS A 6 36.97 -10.74 -25.26
CA HIS A 6 36.74 -11.98 -25.99
C HIS A 6 35.91 -12.96 -25.17
N ALA A 7 36.23 -13.12 -23.91
CA ALA A 7 35.50 -14.01 -23.02
C ALA A 7 34.05 -13.57 -22.87
N ARG A 8 33.82 -12.26 -22.83
CA ARG A 8 32.47 -11.73 -22.68
C ARG A 8 31.62 -11.90 -23.92
N LYS A 9 32.22 -12.16 -25.07
CA LYS A 9 31.42 -12.45 -26.24
C LYS A 9 30.45 -13.57 -26.02
N ASN A 10 30.83 -14.54 -25.24
CA ASN A 10 29.98 -15.68 -24.96
C ASN A 10 28.78 -15.35 -24.06
N ASN A 11 28.89 -14.22 -23.38
CA ASN A 11 27.84 -13.78 -22.47
C ASN A 11 26.92 -12.72 -23.10
N PHE A 12 27.25 -12.22 -24.26
CA PHE A 12 26.41 -11.24 -24.94
C PHE A 12 25.24 -11.92 -25.60
N PRO A 13 24.06 -11.27 -25.56
CA PRO A 13 22.92 -11.75 -26.30
C PRO A 13 23.26 -11.88 -27.79
N ARG A 14 22.85 -12.96 -28.38
CA ARG A 14 23.15 -13.22 -29.77
C ARG A 14 22.11 -12.69 -30.73
N ASN A 15 21.00 -12.19 -30.22
CA ASN A 15 19.95 -11.63 -31.05
C ASN A 15 19.33 -10.42 -30.37
N LEU A 16 18.63 -9.61 -31.15
CA LEU A 16 18.02 -8.38 -30.67
C LEU A 16 16.95 -8.62 -29.64
N LYS A 17 16.20 -9.71 -29.75
CA LYS A 17 15.16 -10.03 -28.79
C LYS A 17 15.74 -10.23 -27.39
N THR A 18 16.80 -10.99 -27.27
CA THR A 18 17.47 -11.24 -25.99
C THR A 18 18.02 -9.95 -25.39
N GLN A 19 18.65 -9.10 -26.23
CA GLN A 19 19.15 -7.81 -25.79
C GLN A 19 18.02 -6.92 -25.28
N HIS A 20 16.92 -6.90 -25.99
CA HIS A 20 15.74 -6.14 -25.63
C HIS A 20 15.17 -6.62 -24.31
N ASP A 21 15.08 -7.93 -24.09
CA ASP A 21 14.55 -8.51 -22.86
C ASP A 21 15.42 -8.15 -21.65
N ILE A 22 16.75 -8.15 -21.81
CA ILE A 22 17.67 -7.74 -20.75
C ILE A 22 17.47 -6.26 -20.43
N PHE A 23 17.39 -5.42 -21.44
CA PHE A 23 17.16 -3.99 -21.27
C PHE A 23 15.84 -3.73 -20.55
N ALA A 24 14.77 -4.41 -20.97
CA ALA A 24 13.45 -4.26 -20.37
C ALA A 24 13.47 -4.63 -18.89
N ARG A 25 14.16 -5.71 -18.51
CA ARG A 25 14.28 -6.12 -17.10
C ARG A 25 15.04 -5.10 -16.28
N ASN A 26 16.08 -4.51 -16.85
CA ASN A 26 16.86 -3.46 -16.16
C ASN A 26 16.00 -2.22 -15.93
N VAL A 27 15.18 -1.85 -16.90
CA VAL A 27 14.25 -0.71 -16.76
C VAL A 27 13.23 -0.98 -15.67
N GLU A 28 12.65 -2.18 -15.62
CA GLU A 28 11.69 -2.55 -14.56
C GLU A 28 12.34 -2.50 -13.18
N PHE A 29 13.57 -3.02 -13.06
CA PHE A 29 14.29 -2.95 -11.79
C PHE A 29 14.46 -1.50 -11.32
N LEU A 30 14.85 -0.60 -12.22
CA LEU A 30 15.02 0.81 -11.89
C LEU A 30 13.70 1.47 -11.48
N LYS A 31 12.61 1.14 -12.18
CA LYS A 31 11.28 1.63 -11.82
C LYS A 31 10.87 1.19 -10.42
N ASP A 32 11.13 -0.07 -10.09
CA ASP A 32 10.82 -0.59 -8.76
C ASP A 32 11.64 0.13 -7.68
N GLN A 33 12.91 0.41 -7.95
CA GLN A 33 13.75 1.16 -7.02
C GLN A 33 13.21 2.57 -6.80
N ILE A 34 12.77 3.24 -7.86
CA ILE A 34 12.20 4.59 -7.78
C ILE A 34 10.92 4.57 -6.93
N LEU A 35 10.05 3.59 -7.14
CA LEU A 35 8.82 3.45 -6.36
C LEU A 35 9.11 3.20 -4.89
N MET A 36 10.09 2.35 -4.58
CA MET A 36 10.49 2.08 -3.21
C MET A 36 10.98 3.34 -2.50
N GLU A 37 11.81 4.14 -3.18
CA GLU A 37 12.30 5.39 -2.62
C GLU A 37 11.17 6.40 -2.41
N GLU A 38 10.26 6.48 -3.36
CA GLU A 38 9.10 7.36 -3.25
C GLU A 38 8.22 6.95 -2.07
N PHE A 39 7.98 5.65 -1.90
CA PHE A 39 7.21 5.15 -0.78
C PHE A 39 7.87 5.50 0.56
N LYS A 40 9.18 5.34 0.68
CA LYS A 40 9.92 5.68 1.90
C LYS A 40 9.74 7.14 2.28
N LYS A 41 9.67 8.04 1.31
CA LYS A 41 9.47 9.47 1.56
C LYS A 41 8.07 9.77 2.07
N ASN A 42 7.09 9.01 1.63
CA ASN A 42 5.68 9.34 1.86
C ASN A 42 5.00 8.51 2.96
N LYS A 43 5.57 7.38 3.35
CA LYS A 43 4.90 6.45 4.27
C LYS A 43 4.67 7.04 5.67
N ASP A 44 5.50 7.96 6.10
CA ASP A 44 5.42 8.51 7.45
C ASP A 44 4.14 9.31 7.69
N ARG A 45 3.45 9.73 6.64
CA ARG A 45 2.16 10.40 6.76
C ARG A 45 1.11 9.54 7.46
N MET A 46 1.27 8.21 7.40
CA MET A 46 0.33 7.27 8.00
C MET A 46 0.61 6.96 9.47
N ILE A 47 1.75 7.41 10.01
CA ILE A 47 2.12 7.13 11.40
C ILE A 47 1.03 7.55 12.39
N PRO A 48 0.52 8.80 12.34
CA PRO A 48 -0.53 9.19 13.28
C PRO A 48 -1.79 8.34 13.17
N TRP A 49 -2.08 7.84 11.97
CA TRP A 49 -3.28 7.03 11.72
C TRP A 49 -3.23 5.67 12.40
N THR A 50 -2.02 5.15 12.64
CA THR A 50 -1.82 3.87 13.33
C THR A 50 -1.74 4.03 14.84
N GLN A 51 -1.69 5.25 15.33
CA GLN A 51 -1.55 5.54 16.76
C GLN A 51 -2.88 5.85 17.44
N VAL A 52 -3.98 5.88 16.71
CA VAL A 52 -5.31 6.14 17.25
C VAL A 52 -5.73 4.97 18.12
N LYS A 53 -6.16 5.28 19.33
CA LYS A 53 -6.64 4.28 20.29
C LYS A 53 -8.14 4.43 20.49
N ILE A 54 -8.84 3.33 20.33
CA ILE A 54 -10.29 3.25 20.56
C ILE A 54 -10.50 2.38 21.80
N ARG A 55 -11.09 2.95 22.82
CA ARG A 55 -11.30 2.26 24.08
C ARG A 55 -12.17 1.01 23.90
N GLY A 56 -11.69 -0.14 24.39
CA GLY A 56 -12.39 -1.41 24.28
C GLY A 56 -12.42 -2.03 22.91
N ALA A 57 -11.68 -1.48 21.94
CA ALA A 57 -11.66 -2.02 20.61
C ALA A 57 -10.88 -3.33 20.52
N LYS A 58 -11.37 -4.24 19.68
CA LYS A 58 -10.72 -5.49 19.37
C LYS A 58 -9.73 -5.37 18.22
N PHE A 59 -9.74 -4.25 17.52
CA PHE A 59 -8.97 -4.06 16.30
C PHE A 59 -7.90 -2.99 16.49
N ILE A 60 -6.88 -3.08 15.63
CA ILE A 60 -5.85 -2.05 15.47
C ILE A 60 -5.68 -1.73 13.99
N MET A 61 -5.13 -0.57 13.71
CA MET A 61 -4.79 -0.18 12.36
C MET A 61 -3.28 -0.22 12.17
N VAL A 62 -2.82 -0.86 11.11
CA VAL A 62 -1.39 -1.04 10.79
C VAL A 62 -1.14 -0.49 9.41
N ALA A 63 -0.01 0.17 9.22
CA ALA A 63 0.41 0.66 7.90
C ALA A 63 1.40 -0.30 7.27
N PRO A 64 1.44 -0.39 5.93
CA PRO A 64 2.47 -1.15 5.26
C PRO A 64 3.84 -0.50 5.52
N GLU A 65 4.84 -1.32 5.78
CA GLU A 65 6.21 -0.86 5.97
C GLU A 65 6.97 -0.76 4.66
N SER A 66 6.51 -1.51 3.66
CA SER A 66 7.09 -1.56 2.32
C SER A 66 6.00 -1.82 1.29
N LEU A 67 6.32 -1.59 0.03
CA LEU A 67 5.40 -1.92 -1.07
C LEU A 67 5.19 -3.44 -1.18
N GLU A 68 6.15 -4.23 -0.73
CA GLU A 68 6.01 -5.68 -0.69
C GLU A 68 4.85 -6.11 0.21
N ASP A 69 4.59 -5.39 1.28
CA ASP A 69 3.46 -5.67 2.17
C ASP A 69 2.13 -5.63 1.44
N LEU A 70 2.00 -4.77 0.44
CA LEU A 70 0.79 -4.72 -0.40
C LEU A 70 0.65 -5.98 -1.24
N THR A 71 1.76 -6.50 -1.74
CA THR A 71 1.77 -7.74 -2.52
C THR A 71 1.36 -8.92 -1.63
N ILE A 72 1.92 -8.98 -0.43
CA ILE A 72 1.59 -10.02 0.54
C ILE A 72 0.12 -9.95 0.93
N GLU A 73 -0.36 -8.75 1.23
CA GLU A 73 -1.77 -8.55 1.59
C GLU A 73 -2.70 -8.97 0.46
N GLY A 74 -2.40 -8.54 -0.76
CA GLY A 74 -3.19 -8.91 -1.93
C GLY A 74 -3.27 -10.41 -2.14
N SER A 75 -2.17 -11.11 -1.93
CA SER A 75 -2.09 -12.55 -2.03
C SER A 75 -2.93 -13.24 -0.95
N ARG A 76 -2.80 -12.81 0.30
CA ARG A 76 -3.53 -13.38 1.43
C ARG A 76 -5.03 -13.13 1.34
N MET A 77 -5.39 -11.95 0.90
CA MET A 77 -6.78 -11.50 0.83
C MET A 77 -7.46 -11.81 -0.49
N ARG A 78 -6.71 -12.30 -1.46
CA ARG A 78 -7.20 -12.63 -2.80
C ARG A 78 -7.95 -11.46 -3.43
N HIS A 79 -7.30 -10.28 -3.43
CA HIS A 79 -7.82 -9.08 -4.09
C HIS A 79 -6.68 -8.28 -4.70
N CYS A 80 -7.01 -7.16 -5.34
CA CYS A 80 -6.10 -6.43 -6.21
C CYS A 80 -5.31 -5.30 -5.54
N VAL A 81 -5.15 -5.31 -4.20
CA VAL A 81 -4.48 -4.20 -3.52
C VAL A 81 -3.04 -3.98 -4.01
N ALA A 82 -2.37 -5.03 -4.47
CA ALA A 82 -1.02 -4.91 -5.03
C ALA A 82 -0.96 -3.98 -6.24
N SER A 83 -2.06 -3.84 -6.99
CA SER A 83 -2.11 -2.97 -8.15
C SER A 83 -2.07 -1.48 -7.79
N TYR A 84 -2.28 -1.14 -6.53
CA TYR A 84 -2.24 0.24 -6.05
C TYR A 84 -0.82 0.70 -5.66
N ALA A 85 0.18 -0.16 -5.80
CA ALA A 85 1.54 0.15 -5.33
C ALA A 85 2.07 1.51 -5.81
N LYS A 86 1.90 1.82 -7.08
CA LYS A 86 2.34 3.10 -7.64
C LYS A 86 1.62 4.28 -7.00
N GLN A 87 0.30 4.20 -6.90
CA GLN A 87 -0.51 5.27 -6.34
C GLN A 87 -0.21 5.48 -4.85
N VAL A 88 0.02 4.38 -4.13
CA VAL A 88 0.39 4.44 -2.72
C VAL A 88 1.76 5.09 -2.55
N ALA A 89 2.73 4.68 -3.36
CA ALA A 89 4.09 5.24 -3.31
C ALA A 89 4.07 6.74 -3.57
N GLU A 90 3.27 7.19 -4.51
CA GLU A 90 3.16 8.60 -4.89
C GLU A 90 2.25 9.42 -3.95
N GLY A 91 1.59 8.77 -3.01
CA GLY A 91 0.71 9.47 -2.05
C GLY A 91 -0.67 9.82 -2.58
N HIS A 92 -1.08 9.28 -3.73
CA HIS A 92 -2.40 9.54 -4.31
C HIS A 92 -3.50 8.74 -3.61
N THR A 93 -3.14 7.64 -3.00
CA THR A 93 -4.01 6.88 -2.11
C THR A 93 -3.17 6.27 -1.01
N ASN A 94 -3.84 5.78 0.03
CA ASN A 94 -3.17 5.15 1.16
C ASN A 94 -3.89 3.85 1.49
N ILE A 95 -3.12 2.81 1.74
CA ILE A 95 -3.64 1.51 2.14
C ILE A 95 -3.17 1.23 3.56
N LEU A 96 -4.13 0.88 4.42
CA LEU A 96 -3.86 0.42 5.77
C LEU A 96 -4.48 -0.95 5.96
N PHE A 97 -4.03 -1.64 6.99
CA PHE A 97 -4.52 -2.97 7.34
C PHE A 97 -5.15 -2.92 8.71
N MET A 98 -6.45 -3.21 8.77
CA MET A 98 -7.12 -3.42 10.05
C MET A 98 -6.85 -4.86 10.48
N ARG A 99 -6.38 -5.04 11.68
CA ARG A 99 -6.04 -6.35 12.23
C ARG A 99 -6.77 -6.58 13.54
N ASP A 100 -6.96 -7.85 13.89
CA ASP A 100 -7.37 -8.21 15.22
C ASP A 100 -6.21 -7.88 16.17
N LYS A 101 -6.52 -7.23 17.27
CA LYS A 101 -5.52 -6.80 18.24
C LYS A 101 -4.74 -7.97 18.85
N GLU A 102 -5.37 -9.12 18.97
CA GLU A 102 -4.75 -10.32 19.52
C GLU A 102 -4.08 -11.19 18.47
N ASP A 103 -4.30 -10.90 17.19
CA ASP A 103 -3.68 -11.63 16.09
C ASP A 103 -3.31 -10.66 14.96
N PRO A 104 -2.35 -9.75 15.21
CA PRO A 104 -2.04 -8.69 14.25
C PRO A 104 -1.34 -9.18 12.98
N GLU A 105 -0.87 -10.42 12.96
CA GLU A 105 -0.18 -10.98 11.80
C GLU A 105 -1.13 -11.54 10.75
N THR A 106 -2.37 -11.81 11.11
CA THR A 106 -3.35 -12.37 10.19
C THR A 106 -4.09 -11.25 9.46
N SER A 107 -4.10 -11.32 8.13
CA SER A 107 -4.82 -10.37 7.28
C SER A 107 -6.33 -10.46 7.56
N LEU A 108 -6.96 -9.34 7.80
CA LEU A 108 -8.38 -9.28 8.17
C LEU A 108 -9.18 -8.33 7.28
N VAL A 109 -8.80 -7.05 7.24
CA VAL A 109 -9.46 -6.03 6.43
C VAL A 109 -8.42 -5.12 5.81
N THR A 110 -8.57 -4.86 4.52
CA THR A 110 -7.77 -3.86 3.80
C THR A 110 -8.57 -2.59 3.67
N VAL A 111 -7.98 -1.47 4.07
CA VAL A 111 -8.65 -0.17 4.12
C VAL A 111 -7.95 0.79 3.17
N GLU A 112 -8.72 1.44 2.30
CA GLU A 112 -8.19 2.50 1.44
C GLU A 112 -8.65 3.86 1.94
N VAL A 113 -7.69 4.80 2.05
CA VAL A 113 -7.92 6.18 2.49
C VAL A 113 -7.38 7.11 1.43
N LYS A 114 -8.21 8.00 0.92
CA LYS A 114 -7.83 8.95 -0.14
C LYS A 114 -7.84 10.38 0.37
N PRO A 115 -6.91 11.22 -0.12
CA PRO A 115 -7.06 12.67 0.07
C PRO A 115 -8.36 13.12 -0.60
N ASP A 116 -9.13 13.97 0.06
CA ASP A 116 -10.41 14.42 -0.50
C ASP A 116 -10.36 15.85 -1.04
N HIS A 117 -9.16 16.39 -1.18
CA HIS A 117 -8.89 17.71 -1.76
C HIS A 117 -9.50 18.88 -0.97
N ARG A 118 -9.85 18.64 0.30
CA ARG A 118 -10.29 19.71 1.21
C ARG A 118 -9.20 20.01 2.21
N ILE A 119 -9.31 21.16 2.83
CA ILE A 119 -8.36 21.63 3.84
C ILE A 119 -9.19 21.96 5.08
N ASN A 120 -8.76 21.48 6.24
CA ASN A 120 -9.43 21.75 7.51
C ASN A 120 -9.08 23.16 8.03
N GLU A 121 -9.63 23.49 9.21
CA GLU A 121 -9.40 24.82 9.83
C GLU A 121 -7.95 25.09 10.14
N ASP A 122 -7.15 24.05 10.34
CA ASP A 122 -5.71 24.16 10.63
C ASP A 122 -4.86 24.23 9.38
N GLY A 123 -5.46 24.23 8.19
CA GLY A 123 -4.73 24.28 6.93
C GLY A 123 -4.20 22.93 6.47
N GLU A 124 -4.66 21.85 7.05
CA GLU A 124 -4.20 20.51 6.72
C GLU A 124 -5.13 19.82 5.73
N VAL A 125 -4.56 18.98 4.86
CA VAL A 125 -5.33 18.18 3.91
C VAL A 125 -6.18 17.17 4.68
N THR A 126 -7.43 17.03 4.28
CA THR A 126 -8.33 16.05 4.86
C THR A 126 -8.40 14.78 4.00
N TYR A 127 -8.94 13.71 4.57
CA TYR A 127 -8.96 12.40 3.94
C TYR A 127 -10.35 11.76 4.09
N THR A 128 -10.62 10.81 3.20
CA THR A 128 -11.86 10.01 3.23
C THR A 128 -11.49 8.55 3.25
N VAL A 129 -12.09 7.79 4.17
CA VAL A 129 -12.05 6.33 4.12
C VAL A 129 -12.91 5.92 2.93
N TRP A 130 -12.26 5.48 1.86
CA TRP A 130 -12.90 5.24 0.58
C TRP A 130 -13.55 3.88 0.50
N GLN A 131 -12.84 2.85 0.92
CA GLN A 131 -13.37 1.50 0.96
C GLN A 131 -12.63 0.64 1.99
N ALA A 132 -13.28 -0.43 2.41
CA ALA A 132 -12.71 -1.44 3.29
C ALA A 132 -13.31 -2.78 2.93
N LYS A 133 -12.47 -3.79 2.77
CA LYS A 133 -12.88 -5.13 2.31
C LYS A 133 -12.15 -6.22 3.07
N GLN A 134 -12.87 -7.28 3.36
CA GLN A 134 -12.29 -8.55 3.82
C GLN A 134 -11.75 -9.34 2.63
N ALA A 135 -11.21 -10.54 2.89
CA ALA A 135 -10.76 -11.44 1.83
C ALA A 135 -11.85 -11.64 0.76
N ASP A 136 -11.42 -11.84 -0.47
CA ASP A 136 -12.29 -12.04 -1.63
C ASP A 136 -13.24 -10.86 -1.88
N ASN A 137 -12.84 -9.66 -1.47
CA ASN A 137 -13.63 -8.42 -1.57
C ASN A 137 -14.97 -8.50 -0.82
N VAL A 138 -15.06 -9.33 0.19
CA VAL A 138 -16.26 -9.45 1.01
C VAL A 138 -16.42 -8.20 1.87
N ARG A 139 -17.66 -7.79 2.02
CA ARG A 139 -18.01 -6.61 2.83
C ARG A 139 -17.61 -6.81 4.28
N ILE A 140 -17.18 -5.73 4.94
CA ILE A 140 -16.81 -5.77 6.35
C ILE A 140 -18.02 -6.04 7.24
N THR A 141 -17.77 -6.58 8.42
CA THR A 141 -18.80 -6.87 9.42
C THR A 141 -19.26 -5.58 10.10
N PRO A 142 -20.45 -5.59 10.74
CA PRO A 142 -20.90 -4.42 11.51
C PRO A 142 -19.92 -4.01 12.61
N GLU A 143 -19.26 -4.95 13.24
CA GLU A 143 -18.27 -4.66 14.29
C GLU A 143 -17.04 -3.97 13.71
N GLN A 144 -16.57 -4.44 12.56
CA GLN A 144 -15.45 -3.83 11.85
C GLN A 144 -15.81 -2.43 11.37
N ASP A 145 -17.02 -2.26 10.84
CA ASP A 145 -17.53 -0.97 10.39
C ASP A 145 -17.59 0.03 11.54
N GLN A 146 -18.08 -0.39 12.68
CA GLN A 146 -18.17 0.47 13.87
C GLN A 146 -16.79 0.97 14.30
N TYR A 147 -15.82 0.05 14.35
CA TYR A 147 -14.44 0.42 14.70
C TYR A 147 -13.87 1.43 13.67
N LEU A 148 -14.05 1.13 12.39
CA LEU A 148 -13.51 1.96 11.33
C LEU A 148 -14.08 3.39 11.38
N ARG A 149 -15.38 3.53 11.65
CA ARG A 149 -16.01 4.85 11.77
C ARG A 149 -15.51 5.63 12.99
N LYS A 150 -15.31 4.96 14.10
CA LYS A 150 -14.74 5.60 15.29
C LYS A 150 -13.30 6.04 15.05
N TRP A 151 -12.54 5.20 14.37
CA TRP A 151 -11.17 5.52 14.00
C TRP A 151 -11.11 6.74 13.08
N ALA A 152 -11.95 6.75 12.05
CA ALA A 152 -12.04 7.89 11.12
C ALA A 152 -12.44 9.18 11.84
N ASP A 153 -13.42 9.08 12.71
CA ASP A 153 -13.91 10.23 13.49
C ASP A 153 -12.81 10.85 14.36
N LYS A 154 -12.02 10.02 15.02
CA LYS A 154 -10.88 10.47 15.82
C LYS A 154 -9.86 11.26 15.02
N LEU A 155 -9.73 10.96 13.74
CA LEU A 155 -8.79 11.62 12.83
C LEU A 155 -9.43 12.77 12.04
N GLY A 156 -10.72 12.98 12.18
CA GLY A 156 -11.44 13.97 11.39
C GLY A 156 -11.63 13.55 9.94
N PHE A 157 -11.56 12.25 9.64
CA PHE A 157 -11.73 11.72 8.29
C PHE A 157 -13.22 11.52 7.98
N SER A 158 -13.59 11.78 6.74
CA SER A 158 -14.90 11.41 6.22
C SER A 158 -14.94 9.91 5.90
N VAL A 159 -16.13 9.36 5.79
CA VAL A 159 -16.34 7.96 5.42
C VAL A 159 -17.24 7.92 4.21
N SER A 160 -16.81 7.17 3.20
CA SER A 160 -17.55 7.00 1.95
C SER A 160 -18.84 6.23 2.18
N GLY A 161 -19.88 6.55 1.41
CA GLY A 161 -21.15 5.81 1.42
C GLY A 161 -21.03 4.40 0.81
N TYR A 162 -19.86 4.02 0.28
CA TYR A 162 -19.64 2.71 -0.33
C TYR A 162 -19.06 1.67 0.62
N LEU A 163 -18.96 1.97 1.88
CA LEU A 163 -18.47 1.00 2.88
C LEU A 163 -19.45 -0.10 3.18
#